data_6c9039d56cd3a2a6425e6424ee0176a3
#
_entry.id   6c9039d56cd3a2a6425e6424ee0176a3
#
_cell.length_a   1.000
_cell.length_b   1.000
_cell.length_c   1.000
_cell.angle_alpha   90.00
_cell.angle_beta   90.00
_cell.angle_gamma   90.00
#
_symmetry.space_group_name_H-M   'P 1'
#
loop_
_entity.id
_entity.type
_entity.pdbx_description
1 polymer ?
#
loop_
_entity_poly.entity_id
_entity_poly.type
_entity_poly.pdbx_seq_one_letter_code
_entity_poly.pdbx_strand_id
1 'polypeptide(L)'
;MRFARPSTHRIPMKHVFLRRAARIAPALILGLAPALACAQAAGLPAFNAAPGPNGGTTYSLSVQTMLLLTMLSFLPAMLLMMTSFTRIIIVLSLLRQALGTSSTPPNQVLVGLAMFLTFFVMSPVLDRAYNDGYKPFSDGSVPMEQAVQRGVAPFKGFMLKQTRETDLALFAKISKAAPMQGPEDVPLSLLVPAFVTSELKTGFQIGFTIFIPFLIIDMVVASVLMSMGMMMVSPSTVSLPFKLMLFVVVDGWQLLLGSLAQSFT
;
A
#
# COMPACT_ATOMS: atom_id res chain seq x y z
N MET A 1 60.16 -9.34 -0.26
CA MET A 1 58.80 -9.80 0.12
C MET A 1 57.77 -8.93 -0.60
N ARG A 2 57.11 -9.45 -1.66
CA ARG A 2 56.07 -8.73 -2.42
C ARG A 2 54.71 -9.23 -1.90
N PHE A 3 53.96 -8.32 -1.30
CA PHE A 3 52.56 -8.57 -0.90
C PHE A 3 51.64 -8.48 -2.12
N ALA A 4 51.02 -9.57 -2.49
CA ALA A 4 49.96 -9.63 -3.50
C ALA A 4 48.67 -9.02 -2.95
N ARG A 5 48.05 -8.09 -3.70
CA ARG A 5 46.72 -7.52 -3.41
C ARG A 5 45.65 -8.50 -3.90
N PRO A 6 44.61 -8.78 -3.14
CA PRO A 6 43.47 -9.55 -3.63
C PRO A 6 42.61 -8.70 -4.57
N SER A 7 42.31 -9.23 -5.74
CA SER A 7 41.41 -8.67 -6.73
C SER A 7 39.96 -8.74 -6.23
N THR A 8 39.37 -7.61 -5.90
CA THR A 8 37.94 -7.52 -5.62
C THR A 8 37.13 -7.59 -6.91
N HIS A 9 36.54 -8.74 -7.18
CA HIS A 9 35.52 -8.91 -8.21
C HIS A 9 34.26 -8.14 -7.78
N ARG A 10 34.11 -6.91 -8.28
CA ARG A 10 32.84 -6.17 -8.17
C ARG A 10 31.85 -6.76 -9.18
N ILE A 11 30.88 -7.51 -8.69
CA ILE A 11 29.74 -7.95 -9.48
C ILE A 11 28.88 -6.70 -9.77
N PRO A 12 28.59 -6.34 -11.01
CA PRO A 12 27.78 -5.17 -11.33
C PRO A 12 26.30 -5.46 -11.07
N MET A 13 25.86 -5.22 -9.85
CA MET A 13 24.45 -5.39 -9.41
C MET A 13 23.46 -4.47 -10.13
N LYS A 14 23.92 -3.44 -10.82
CA LYS A 14 23.07 -2.44 -11.52
C LYS A 14 22.30 -3.01 -12.71
N HIS A 15 22.78 -4.04 -13.40
CA HIS A 15 22.14 -4.57 -14.61
C HIS A 15 20.97 -5.55 -14.34
N VAL A 16 20.94 -6.18 -13.17
CA VAL A 16 19.87 -7.12 -12.80
C VAL A 16 18.59 -6.36 -12.39
N PHE A 17 18.72 -5.23 -11.69
CA PHE A 17 17.59 -4.41 -11.27
C PHE A 17 16.91 -3.70 -12.44
N LEU A 18 17.69 -3.13 -13.36
CA LEU A 18 17.14 -2.48 -14.56
C LEU A 18 16.45 -3.46 -15.52
N ARG A 19 16.97 -4.69 -15.65
CA ARG A 19 16.34 -5.72 -16.50
C ARG A 19 15.04 -6.29 -15.90
N ARG A 20 14.90 -6.34 -14.59
CA ARG A 20 13.64 -6.75 -13.92
C ARG A 20 12.58 -5.66 -13.95
N ALA A 21 12.95 -4.40 -13.68
CA ALA A 21 12.03 -3.25 -13.78
C ALA A 21 11.55 -3.03 -15.23
N ALA A 22 12.41 -3.20 -16.23
CA ALA A 22 12.05 -3.09 -17.64
C ALA A 22 11.12 -4.21 -18.14
N ARG A 23 11.05 -5.35 -17.45
CA ARG A 23 10.13 -6.45 -17.78
C ARG A 23 8.77 -6.34 -17.10
N ILE A 24 8.67 -5.63 -15.98
CA ILE A 24 7.43 -5.45 -15.20
C ILE A 24 6.63 -4.25 -15.70
N ALA A 25 7.27 -3.18 -16.13
CA ALA A 25 6.61 -1.98 -16.63
C ALA A 25 5.72 -2.23 -17.88
N PRO A 26 6.15 -2.98 -18.92
CA PRO A 26 5.29 -3.31 -20.05
C PRO A 26 4.19 -4.31 -19.67
N ALA A 27 4.38 -5.18 -18.68
CA ALA A 27 3.36 -6.14 -18.26
C ALA A 27 2.18 -5.45 -17.54
N LEU A 28 2.42 -4.36 -16.81
CA LEU A 28 1.37 -3.55 -16.18
C LEU A 28 0.56 -2.75 -17.21
N ILE A 29 1.21 -2.26 -18.25
CA ILE A 29 0.55 -1.52 -19.34
C ILE A 29 -0.17 -2.50 -20.30
N LEU A 30 0.41 -3.68 -20.58
CA LEU A 30 -0.20 -4.72 -21.39
C LEU A 30 -1.33 -5.47 -20.64
N GLY A 31 -1.32 -5.52 -19.31
CA GLY A 31 -2.39 -6.12 -18.52
C GLY A 31 -3.69 -5.33 -18.53
N LEU A 32 -3.65 -4.01 -18.82
CA LEU A 32 -4.85 -3.21 -19.06
C LEU A 32 -5.37 -3.31 -20.51
N ALA A 33 -4.52 -3.65 -21.47
CA ALA A 33 -4.91 -3.73 -22.88
C ALA A 33 -5.89 -4.88 -23.21
N PRO A 34 -5.77 -6.12 -22.64
CA PRO A 34 -6.75 -7.17 -22.93
C PRO A 34 -8.10 -6.97 -22.25
N ALA A 35 -8.20 -6.19 -21.17
CA ALA A 35 -9.48 -5.82 -20.58
C ALA A 35 -10.31 -4.92 -21.53
N LEU A 36 -9.63 -4.12 -22.36
CA LEU A 36 -10.27 -3.32 -23.40
C LEU A 36 -10.64 -4.17 -24.63
N ALA A 37 -9.89 -5.22 -24.94
CA ALA A 37 -10.16 -6.10 -26.06
C ALA A 37 -11.28 -7.12 -25.80
N CYS A 38 -11.44 -7.61 -24.57
CA CYS A 38 -12.57 -8.46 -24.17
C CYS A 38 -13.90 -7.71 -24.10
N ALA A 39 -13.90 -6.38 -23.99
CA ALA A 39 -15.11 -5.56 -24.09
C ALA A 39 -15.76 -5.58 -25.49
N GLN A 40 -15.03 -6.02 -26.52
CA GLN A 40 -15.58 -6.17 -27.87
C GLN A 40 -16.26 -7.52 -28.14
N ALA A 41 -16.05 -8.55 -27.30
CA ALA A 41 -16.59 -9.90 -27.52
C ALA A 41 -17.96 -10.14 -26.86
N ALA A 42 -18.36 -9.34 -25.89
CA ALA A 42 -19.73 -9.33 -25.34
C ALA A 42 -20.24 -7.90 -25.46
N GLY A 43 -20.93 -7.60 -26.56
CA GLY A 43 -21.44 -6.27 -26.89
C GLY A 43 -22.31 -5.66 -25.81
N LEU A 44 -21.68 -5.14 -24.75
CA LEU A 44 -22.32 -4.20 -23.86
C LEU A 44 -22.41 -2.88 -24.63
N PRO A 45 -23.60 -2.43 -25.02
CA PRO A 45 -23.75 -1.16 -25.72
C PRO A 45 -23.31 -0.06 -24.77
N ALA A 46 -22.08 0.45 -24.98
CA ALA A 46 -21.53 1.53 -24.18
C ALA A 46 -22.40 2.80 -24.28
N PHE A 47 -23.08 2.94 -25.41
CA PHE A 47 -23.99 4.04 -25.69
C PHE A 47 -25.26 3.52 -26.33
N ASN A 48 -26.42 3.90 -25.80
CA ASN A 48 -27.69 3.76 -26.50
C ASN A 48 -27.94 5.03 -27.30
N ALA A 49 -27.89 4.91 -28.63
CA ALA A 49 -28.28 5.99 -29.51
C ALA A 49 -29.81 5.93 -29.71
N ALA A 50 -30.54 6.88 -29.13
CA ALA A 50 -31.96 7.07 -29.39
C ALA A 50 -32.17 8.26 -30.34
N PRO A 51 -33.09 8.17 -31.31
CA PRO A 51 -33.44 9.31 -32.15
C PRO A 51 -34.02 10.42 -31.26
N GLY A 52 -33.41 11.59 -31.29
CA GLY A 52 -33.89 12.77 -30.59
C GLY A 52 -35.08 13.42 -31.35
N PRO A 53 -35.94 14.20 -30.67
CA PRO A 53 -37.13 14.78 -31.28
C PRO A 53 -36.88 15.79 -32.41
N ASN A 54 -35.63 16.21 -32.62
CA ASN A 54 -35.22 17.18 -33.68
C ASN A 54 -34.30 16.56 -34.75
N GLY A 55 -34.34 15.22 -34.96
CA GLY A 55 -33.49 14.57 -35.98
C GLY A 55 -32.03 14.38 -35.56
N GLY A 56 -31.66 14.73 -34.30
CA GLY A 56 -30.37 14.46 -33.70
C GLY A 56 -30.36 13.11 -32.98
N THR A 57 -29.19 12.49 -32.83
CA THR A 57 -29.01 11.28 -32.02
C THR A 57 -28.65 11.67 -30.58
N THR A 58 -29.48 11.30 -29.64
CA THR A 58 -29.18 11.44 -28.19
C THR A 58 -28.40 10.20 -27.74
N TYR A 59 -27.18 10.39 -27.24
CA TYR A 59 -26.37 9.32 -26.69
C TYR A 59 -26.62 9.24 -25.18
N SER A 60 -27.15 8.13 -24.71
CA SER A 60 -27.24 7.82 -23.25
C SER A 60 -26.29 6.68 -22.89
N LEU A 61 -25.54 6.87 -21.80
CA LEU A 61 -24.74 5.79 -21.22
C LEU A 61 -25.67 4.71 -20.64
N SER A 62 -25.41 3.46 -20.98
CA SER A 62 -26.17 2.36 -20.38
C SER A 62 -25.88 2.30 -18.88
N VAL A 63 -26.89 1.98 -18.06
CA VAL A 63 -26.74 1.81 -16.60
C VAL A 63 -25.65 0.77 -16.29
N GLN A 64 -25.52 -0.26 -17.09
CA GLN A 64 -24.46 -1.28 -16.95
C GLN A 64 -23.06 -0.68 -17.14
N THR A 65 -22.89 0.19 -18.13
CA THR A 65 -21.61 0.88 -18.37
C THR A 65 -21.27 1.84 -17.24
N MET A 66 -22.25 2.60 -16.73
CA MET A 66 -22.05 3.46 -15.56
C MET A 66 -21.62 2.64 -14.34
N LEU A 67 -22.29 1.51 -14.10
CA LEU A 67 -21.98 0.64 -12.95
C LEU A 67 -20.59 0.02 -13.08
N LEU A 68 -20.21 -0.41 -14.29
CA LEU A 68 -18.88 -0.95 -14.59
C LEU A 68 -17.78 0.12 -14.41
N LEU A 69 -17.97 1.33 -14.92
CA LEU A 69 -17.03 2.43 -14.75
C LEU A 69 -16.89 2.81 -13.27
N THR A 70 -18.01 2.82 -12.53
CA THR A 70 -17.98 3.08 -11.08
C THR A 70 -17.20 2.00 -10.36
N MET A 71 -17.48 0.72 -10.63
CA MET A 71 -16.72 -0.39 -10.03
C MET A 71 -15.23 -0.33 -10.38
N LEU A 72 -14.90 -0.03 -11.63
CA LEU A 72 -13.52 0.09 -12.10
C LEU A 72 -12.76 1.24 -11.38
N SER A 73 -13.44 2.33 -11.04
CA SER A 73 -12.83 3.44 -10.30
C SER A 73 -12.51 3.10 -8.84
N PHE A 74 -13.25 2.19 -8.21
CA PHE A 74 -12.97 1.73 -6.84
C PHE A 74 -11.89 0.64 -6.75
N LEU A 75 -11.66 -0.09 -7.84
CA LEU A 75 -10.74 -1.23 -7.87
C LEU A 75 -9.31 -0.88 -7.39
N PRO A 76 -8.67 0.22 -7.84
CA PRO A 76 -7.32 0.57 -7.38
C PRO A 76 -7.26 0.86 -5.89
N ALA A 77 -8.27 1.53 -5.34
CA ALA A 77 -8.34 1.83 -3.92
C ALA A 77 -8.50 0.55 -3.08
N MET A 78 -9.35 -0.38 -3.51
CA MET A 78 -9.51 -1.67 -2.86
C MET A 78 -8.22 -2.49 -2.88
N LEU A 79 -7.53 -2.53 -4.02
CA LEU A 79 -6.24 -3.24 -4.13
C LEU A 79 -5.19 -2.66 -3.18
N LEU A 80 -5.07 -1.34 -3.09
CA LEU A 80 -4.15 -0.69 -2.14
C LEU A 80 -4.49 -1.04 -0.69
N MET A 81 -5.79 -1.11 -0.34
CA MET A 81 -6.24 -1.48 1.01
C MET A 81 -5.94 -2.95 1.36
N MET A 82 -5.76 -3.84 0.39
CA MET A 82 -5.40 -5.26 0.60
C MET A 82 -3.89 -5.49 0.70
N THR A 83 -3.09 -4.43 0.69
CA THR A 83 -1.62 -4.48 0.72
C THR A 83 -1.05 -3.83 1.98
N SER A 84 0.27 -3.85 2.13
CA SER A 84 1.00 -3.16 3.20
C SER A 84 0.93 -1.62 3.13
N PHE A 85 0.34 -1.05 2.06
CA PHE A 85 0.30 0.39 1.81
C PHE A 85 -0.31 1.18 2.97
N THR A 86 -1.42 0.70 3.55
CA THR A 86 -2.15 1.39 4.62
C THR A 86 -1.26 1.63 5.85
N ARG A 87 -0.57 0.61 6.33
CA ARG A 87 0.35 0.75 7.49
C ARG A 87 1.49 1.71 7.19
N ILE A 88 2.12 1.54 6.03
CA ILE A 88 3.29 2.32 5.63
C ILE A 88 2.95 3.81 5.53
N ILE A 89 1.87 4.17 4.84
CA ILE A 89 1.49 5.58 4.66
C ILE A 89 1.12 6.27 5.97
N ILE A 90 0.46 5.54 6.89
CA ILE A 90 0.11 6.04 8.21
C ILE A 90 1.36 6.34 9.03
N VAL A 91 2.30 5.39 9.09
CA VAL A 91 3.54 5.56 9.85
C VAL A 91 4.38 6.70 9.30
N LEU A 92 4.53 6.81 7.96
CA LEU A 92 5.24 7.93 7.33
C LEU A 92 4.56 9.28 7.61
N SER A 93 3.23 9.31 7.62
CA SER A 93 2.47 10.54 7.94
C SER A 93 2.65 10.94 9.40
N LEU A 94 2.64 9.97 10.32
CA LEU A 94 2.87 10.21 11.75
C LEU A 94 4.31 10.63 12.03
N LEU A 95 5.30 10.06 11.33
CA LEU A 95 6.70 10.52 11.40
C LEU A 95 6.82 12.01 11.04
N ARG A 96 6.22 12.43 9.92
CA ARG A 96 6.22 13.83 9.50
C ARG A 96 5.64 14.74 10.58
N GLN A 97 4.54 14.33 11.20
CA GLN A 97 3.92 15.08 12.31
C GLN A 97 4.85 15.12 13.54
N ALA A 98 5.48 14.00 13.90
CA ALA A 98 6.39 13.91 15.03
C ALA A 98 7.61 14.83 14.88
N LEU A 99 8.15 14.93 13.66
CA LEU A 99 9.24 15.85 13.33
C LEU A 99 8.81 17.33 13.42
N GLY A 100 7.51 17.63 13.41
CA GLY A 100 6.99 19.01 13.42
C GLY A 100 7.08 19.71 12.06
N THR A 101 7.38 18.98 11.00
CA THR A 101 7.43 19.50 9.63
C THR A 101 6.04 19.37 8.99
N SER A 102 5.23 20.41 9.01
CA SER A 102 3.83 20.34 8.53
C SER A 102 3.67 20.10 7.03
N SER A 103 4.66 20.46 6.21
CA SER A 103 4.60 20.39 4.74
C SER A 103 5.73 19.62 4.06
N THR A 104 6.80 19.27 4.79
CA THR A 104 7.99 18.59 4.24
C THR A 104 8.20 17.25 4.95
N PRO A 105 8.33 16.11 4.23
CA PRO A 105 8.21 15.94 2.78
C PRO A 105 6.76 16.15 2.27
N PRO A 106 6.56 16.61 1.00
CA PRO A 106 5.24 16.74 0.39
C PRO A 106 4.48 15.41 0.36
N ASN A 107 3.14 15.46 0.39
CA ASN A 107 2.29 14.25 0.37
C ASN A 107 2.63 13.30 -0.79
N GLN A 108 2.93 13.85 -1.98
CA GLN A 108 3.28 13.06 -3.15
C GLN A 108 4.55 12.21 -2.94
N VAL A 109 5.55 12.77 -2.24
CA VAL A 109 6.80 12.05 -1.91
C VAL A 109 6.52 10.92 -0.93
N LEU A 110 5.69 11.17 0.09
CA LEU A 110 5.30 10.15 1.06
C LEU A 110 4.50 9.02 0.41
N VAL A 111 3.54 9.36 -0.46
CA VAL A 111 2.76 8.38 -1.22
C VAL A 111 3.66 7.58 -2.15
N GLY A 112 4.57 8.25 -2.89
CA GLY A 112 5.54 7.58 -3.75
C GLY A 112 6.42 6.60 -2.98
N LEU A 113 6.97 7.04 -1.84
CA LEU A 113 7.80 6.18 -0.98
C LEU A 113 7.00 5.00 -0.40
N ALA A 114 5.76 5.26 0.05
CA ALA A 114 4.87 4.21 0.53
C ALA A 114 4.55 3.17 -0.56
N MET A 115 4.34 3.60 -1.80
CA MET A 115 4.14 2.69 -2.93
C MET A 115 5.38 1.85 -3.23
N PHE A 116 6.57 2.44 -3.27
CA PHE A 116 7.82 1.70 -3.48
C PHE A 116 8.03 0.63 -2.41
N LEU A 117 7.85 1.00 -1.13
CA LEU A 117 7.95 0.05 -0.03
C LEU A 117 6.88 -1.04 -0.10
N THR A 118 5.65 -0.67 -0.48
CA THR A 118 4.57 -1.63 -0.69
C THR A 118 4.94 -2.66 -1.76
N PHE A 119 5.43 -2.22 -2.92
CA PHE A 119 5.89 -3.14 -3.97
C PHE A 119 7.02 -4.04 -3.50
N PHE A 120 7.94 -3.50 -2.71
CA PHE A 120 9.04 -4.29 -2.15
C PHE A 120 8.55 -5.37 -1.18
N VAL A 121 7.70 -4.99 -0.22
CA VAL A 121 7.12 -5.92 0.78
C VAL A 121 6.20 -6.95 0.13
N MET A 122 5.39 -6.52 -0.84
CA MET A 122 4.40 -7.36 -1.51
C MET A 122 4.99 -8.19 -2.68
N SER A 123 6.27 -8.01 -3.04
CA SER A 123 6.90 -8.74 -4.13
C SER A 123 6.65 -10.27 -4.07
N PRO A 124 6.85 -10.98 -2.93
CA PRO A 124 6.60 -12.41 -2.87
C PRO A 124 5.12 -12.79 -3.04
N VAL A 125 4.19 -11.92 -2.65
CA VAL A 125 2.74 -12.12 -2.83
C VAL A 125 2.36 -11.92 -4.28
N LEU A 126 2.89 -10.86 -4.91
CA LEU A 126 2.67 -10.54 -6.33
C LEU A 126 3.25 -11.62 -7.25
N ASP A 127 4.46 -12.11 -6.94
CA ASP A 127 5.10 -13.19 -7.71
C ASP A 127 4.26 -14.47 -7.66
N ARG A 128 3.70 -14.83 -6.51
CA ARG A 128 2.79 -15.98 -6.38
C ARG A 128 1.48 -15.75 -7.15
N ALA A 129 0.86 -14.58 -6.99
CA ALA A 129 -0.37 -14.26 -7.70
C ALA A 129 -0.18 -14.31 -9.23
N TYR A 130 0.97 -13.87 -9.72
CA TYR A 130 1.32 -13.96 -11.13
C TYR A 130 1.51 -15.41 -11.59
N ASN A 131 2.29 -16.21 -10.86
CA ASN A 131 2.64 -17.58 -11.25
C ASN A 131 1.46 -18.54 -11.11
N ASP A 132 0.64 -18.40 -10.06
CA ASP A 132 -0.45 -19.33 -9.75
C ASP A 132 -1.77 -18.92 -10.43
N GLY A 133 -1.97 -17.61 -10.66
CA GLY A 133 -3.18 -17.07 -11.26
C GLY A 133 -3.01 -16.69 -12.73
N TYR A 134 -2.24 -15.64 -13.00
CA TYR A 134 -2.17 -15.03 -14.33
C TYR A 134 -1.49 -15.92 -15.38
N LYS A 135 -0.35 -16.53 -15.05
CA LYS A 135 0.43 -17.34 -15.98
C LYS A 135 -0.34 -18.56 -16.50
N PRO A 136 -0.99 -19.40 -15.66
CA PRO A 136 -1.82 -20.51 -16.13
C PRO A 136 -3.01 -20.06 -16.98
N PHE A 137 -3.56 -18.88 -16.72
CA PHE A 137 -4.61 -18.29 -17.55
C PHE A 137 -4.10 -17.88 -18.93
N SER A 138 -2.94 -17.21 -18.99
CA SER A 138 -2.33 -16.81 -20.26
C SER A 138 -1.90 -18.01 -21.13
N ASP A 139 -1.53 -19.12 -20.50
CA ASP A 139 -1.18 -20.38 -21.17
C ASP A 139 -2.43 -21.19 -21.59
N GLY A 140 -3.64 -20.68 -21.29
CA GLY A 140 -4.92 -21.34 -21.63
C GLY A 140 -5.21 -22.61 -20.82
N SER A 141 -4.43 -22.91 -19.77
CA SER A 141 -4.55 -24.12 -18.97
C SER A 141 -5.67 -24.05 -17.92
N VAL A 142 -6.13 -22.84 -17.56
CA VAL A 142 -7.11 -22.61 -16.50
C VAL A 142 -8.12 -21.58 -16.94
N PRO A 143 -9.44 -21.78 -16.69
CA PRO A 143 -10.47 -20.79 -16.96
C PRO A 143 -10.33 -19.57 -16.06
N MET A 144 -10.83 -18.42 -16.53
CA MET A 144 -10.73 -17.09 -15.86
C MET A 144 -11.16 -17.14 -14.39
N GLU A 145 -12.25 -17.84 -14.08
CA GLU A 145 -12.76 -17.92 -12.71
C GLU A 145 -11.78 -18.58 -11.75
N GLN A 146 -11.16 -19.69 -12.15
CA GLN A 146 -10.13 -20.37 -11.34
C GLN A 146 -8.84 -19.56 -11.26
N ALA A 147 -8.47 -18.86 -12.34
CA ALA A 147 -7.30 -18.01 -12.36
C ALA A 147 -7.43 -16.86 -11.36
N VAL A 148 -8.60 -16.23 -11.27
CA VAL A 148 -8.91 -15.18 -10.28
C VAL A 148 -8.83 -15.74 -8.87
N GLN A 149 -9.44 -16.89 -8.59
CA GLN A 149 -9.38 -17.52 -7.26
C GLN A 149 -7.94 -17.81 -6.84
N ARG A 150 -7.12 -18.40 -7.73
CA ARG A 150 -5.71 -18.68 -7.47
C ARG A 150 -4.88 -17.41 -7.31
N GLY A 151 -5.16 -16.38 -8.11
CA GLY A 151 -4.46 -15.10 -8.02
C GLY A 151 -4.76 -14.31 -6.74
N VAL A 152 -5.97 -14.46 -6.19
CA VAL A 152 -6.39 -13.81 -4.93
C VAL A 152 -5.89 -14.55 -3.69
N ALA A 153 -5.67 -15.86 -3.77
CA ALA A 153 -5.25 -16.68 -2.63
C ALA A 153 -3.98 -16.18 -1.92
N PRO A 154 -2.89 -15.76 -2.60
CA PRO A 154 -1.71 -15.18 -1.95
C PRO A 154 -2.00 -13.90 -1.16
N PHE A 155 -2.89 -13.03 -1.67
CA PHE A 155 -3.33 -11.83 -0.96
C PHE A 155 -4.15 -12.18 0.29
N LYS A 156 -5.05 -13.17 0.17
CA LYS A 156 -5.82 -13.68 1.31
C LYS A 156 -4.90 -14.21 2.40
N GLY A 157 -3.90 -15.01 2.02
CA GLY A 157 -2.89 -15.53 2.95
C GLY A 157 -2.06 -14.43 3.63
N PHE A 158 -1.68 -13.38 2.90
CA PHE A 158 -1.00 -12.21 3.45
C PHE A 158 -1.89 -11.47 4.46
N MET A 159 -3.13 -11.15 4.08
CA MET A 159 -4.07 -10.46 4.97
C MET A 159 -4.36 -11.24 6.24
N LEU A 160 -4.57 -12.56 6.15
CA LEU A 160 -4.81 -13.42 7.31
C LEU A 160 -3.66 -13.38 8.32
N LYS A 161 -2.41 -13.40 7.85
CA LYS A 161 -1.23 -13.32 8.73
C LYS A 161 -1.12 -11.99 9.47
N GLN A 162 -1.57 -10.90 8.86
CA GLN A 162 -1.46 -9.56 9.41
C GLN A 162 -2.71 -9.12 10.18
N THR A 163 -3.83 -9.86 10.05
CA THR A 163 -5.09 -9.55 10.74
C THR A 163 -5.08 -10.13 12.15
N ARG A 164 -5.43 -9.31 13.13
CA ARG A 164 -5.58 -9.75 14.52
C ARG A 164 -6.87 -10.57 14.68
N GLU A 165 -6.80 -11.63 15.45
CA GLU A 165 -7.96 -12.48 15.75
C GLU A 165 -9.12 -11.68 16.36
N THR A 166 -8.82 -10.72 17.22
CA THR A 166 -9.83 -9.85 17.85
C THR A 166 -10.59 -9.00 16.84
N ASP A 167 -9.91 -8.49 15.82
CA ASP A 167 -10.52 -7.67 14.78
C ASP A 167 -11.33 -8.57 13.83
N LEU A 168 -10.83 -9.75 13.49
CA LEU A 168 -11.56 -10.74 12.71
C LEU A 168 -12.85 -11.19 13.42
N ALA A 169 -12.77 -11.49 14.72
CA ALA A 169 -13.92 -11.89 15.55
C ALA A 169 -14.97 -10.77 15.64
N LEU A 170 -14.54 -9.50 15.71
CA LEU A 170 -15.43 -8.35 15.70
C LEU A 170 -16.29 -8.32 14.42
N PHE A 171 -15.65 -8.42 13.24
CA PHE A 171 -16.35 -8.38 11.97
C PHE A 171 -17.19 -9.64 11.73
N ALA A 172 -16.75 -10.80 12.20
CA ALA A 172 -17.55 -12.03 12.19
C ALA A 172 -18.86 -11.87 13.00
N LYS A 173 -18.76 -11.23 14.18
CA LYS A 173 -19.93 -10.94 15.02
C LYS A 173 -20.88 -9.93 14.36
N ILE A 174 -20.35 -8.85 13.76
CA ILE A 174 -21.15 -7.82 13.08
C ILE A 174 -21.89 -8.41 11.89
N SER A 175 -21.22 -9.25 11.08
CA SER A 175 -21.81 -9.88 9.90
C SER A 175 -22.71 -11.07 10.20
N LYS A 176 -22.82 -11.48 11.48
CA LYS A 176 -23.52 -12.72 11.90
C LYS A 176 -23.07 -13.93 11.09
N ALA A 177 -21.77 -14.00 10.77
CA ALA A 177 -21.20 -15.08 9.99
C ALA A 177 -21.35 -16.42 10.73
N ALA A 178 -21.55 -17.50 9.96
CA ALA A 178 -21.52 -18.85 10.52
C ALA A 178 -20.16 -19.15 11.14
N PRO A 179 -20.07 -20.05 12.14
CA PRO A 179 -18.80 -20.45 12.72
C PRO A 179 -17.82 -20.91 11.63
N MET A 180 -16.67 -20.27 11.55
CA MET A 180 -15.59 -20.61 10.62
C MET A 180 -14.69 -21.66 11.26
N GLN A 181 -14.41 -22.75 10.54
CA GLN A 181 -13.59 -23.85 11.06
C GLN A 181 -12.10 -23.64 10.81
N GLY A 182 -11.74 -22.74 9.88
CA GLY A 182 -10.35 -22.48 9.55
C GLY A 182 -10.13 -21.18 8.78
N PRO A 183 -8.86 -20.81 8.55
CA PRO A 183 -8.48 -19.61 7.80
C PRO A 183 -9.02 -19.61 6.36
N GLU A 184 -9.19 -20.80 5.78
CA GLU A 184 -9.69 -20.98 4.41
C GLU A 184 -11.17 -20.56 4.27
N ASP A 185 -11.96 -20.69 5.35
CA ASP A 185 -13.39 -20.39 5.35
C ASP A 185 -13.69 -18.89 5.47
N VAL A 186 -12.68 -18.05 5.78
CA VAL A 186 -12.86 -16.62 5.96
C VAL A 186 -13.18 -15.95 4.61
N PRO A 187 -14.37 -15.37 4.40
CA PRO A 187 -14.69 -14.68 3.17
C PRO A 187 -13.94 -13.34 3.08
N LEU A 188 -13.57 -12.92 1.86
CA LEU A 188 -12.87 -11.65 1.63
C LEU A 188 -13.67 -10.44 2.12
N SER A 189 -14.98 -10.48 2.02
CA SER A 189 -15.89 -9.43 2.50
C SER A 189 -15.75 -9.15 4.00
N LEU A 190 -15.35 -10.14 4.77
CA LEU A 190 -15.09 -10.04 6.20
C LEU A 190 -13.61 -9.76 6.48
N LEU A 191 -12.72 -10.40 5.73
CA LEU A 191 -11.27 -10.30 5.93
C LEU A 191 -10.75 -8.90 5.59
N VAL A 192 -11.18 -8.29 4.50
CA VAL A 192 -10.67 -6.97 4.08
C VAL A 192 -10.92 -5.89 5.14
N PRO A 193 -12.14 -5.67 5.66
CA PRO A 193 -12.35 -4.67 6.70
C PRO A 193 -11.63 -5.00 8.01
N ALA A 194 -11.55 -6.28 8.40
CA ALA A 194 -10.80 -6.72 9.57
C ALA A 194 -9.30 -6.43 9.42
N PHE A 195 -8.72 -6.73 8.26
CA PHE A 195 -7.34 -6.45 7.92
C PHE A 195 -7.04 -4.95 7.97
N VAL A 196 -7.85 -4.12 7.29
CA VAL A 196 -7.66 -2.65 7.30
C VAL A 196 -7.70 -2.10 8.72
N THR A 197 -8.63 -2.57 9.55
CA THR A 197 -8.72 -2.16 10.96
C THR A 197 -7.46 -2.56 11.75
N SER A 198 -6.97 -3.78 11.53
CA SER A 198 -5.72 -4.27 12.13
C SER A 198 -4.51 -3.46 11.68
N GLU A 199 -4.42 -3.12 10.40
CA GLU A 199 -3.35 -2.29 9.83
C GLU A 199 -3.37 -0.87 10.39
N LEU A 200 -4.56 -0.25 10.50
CA LEU A 200 -4.74 1.06 11.14
C LEU A 200 -4.20 1.04 12.58
N LYS A 201 -4.62 0.06 13.37
CA LYS A 201 -4.21 -0.08 14.77
C LYS A 201 -2.69 -0.29 14.89
N THR A 202 -2.12 -1.17 14.07
CA THR A 202 -0.68 -1.43 14.04
C THR A 202 0.10 -0.19 13.59
N GLY A 203 -0.36 0.48 12.54
CA GLY A 203 0.24 1.72 12.06
C GLY A 203 0.25 2.82 13.12
N PHE A 204 -0.85 2.99 13.87
CA PHE A 204 -0.91 3.94 14.98
C PHE A 204 0.00 3.54 16.14
N GLN A 205 0.12 2.25 16.47
CA GLN A 205 1.03 1.78 17.53
C GLN A 205 2.50 2.06 17.17
N ILE A 206 2.91 1.73 15.96
CA ILE A 206 4.26 2.03 15.47
C ILE A 206 4.50 3.54 15.45
N GLY A 207 3.56 4.31 14.89
CA GLY A 207 3.65 5.77 14.82
C GLY A 207 3.73 6.42 16.19
N PHE A 208 2.96 5.94 17.16
CA PHE A 208 3.04 6.41 18.55
C PHE A 208 4.42 6.15 19.16
N THR A 209 4.97 4.96 18.95
CA THR A 209 6.31 4.64 19.45
C THR A 209 7.37 5.58 18.86
N ILE A 210 7.26 5.90 17.58
CA ILE A 210 8.14 6.87 16.91
C ILE A 210 7.94 8.28 17.47
N PHE A 211 6.74 8.63 17.89
CA PHE A 211 6.41 9.96 18.40
C PHE A 211 7.06 10.25 19.75
N ILE A 212 7.26 9.23 20.60
CA ILE A 212 7.76 9.38 21.97
C ILE A 212 9.06 10.19 22.07
N PRO A 213 10.16 9.86 21.35
CA PRO A 213 11.42 10.61 21.48
C PRO A 213 11.28 12.08 21.08
N PHE A 214 10.47 12.39 20.06
CA PHE A 214 10.23 13.76 19.61
C PHE A 214 9.36 14.54 20.59
N LEU A 215 8.41 13.89 21.25
CA LEU A 215 7.59 14.48 22.29
C LEU A 215 8.44 14.85 23.52
N ILE A 216 9.41 14.01 23.90
CA ILE A 216 10.34 14.31 24.99
C ILE A 216 11.13 15.58 24.68
N ILE A 217 11.64 15.73 23.44
CA ILE A 217 12.36 16.94 23.01
C ILE A 217 11.45 18.17 23.15
N ASP A 218 10.18 18.07 22.69
CA ASP A 218 9.22 19.18 22.84
C ASP A 218 9.01 19.59 24.30
N MET A 219 8.86 18.60 25.20
CA MET A 219 8.65 18.85 26.63
C MET A 219 9.87 19.51 27.28
N VAL A 220 11.08 19.04 26.95
CA VAL A 220 12.33 19.64 27.47
C VAL A 220 12.47 21.07 27.00
N VAL A 221 12.30 21.32 25.71
CA VAL A 221 12.38 22.69 25.15
C VAL A 221 11.31 23.59 25.77
N ALA A 222 10.08 23.11 25.92
CA ALA A 222 9.00 23.87 26.53
C ALA A 222 9.33 24.25 27.99
N SER A 223 9.86 23.29 28.78
CA SER A 223 10.22 23.55 30.17
C SER A 223 11.36 24.58 30.32
N VAL A 224 12.35 24.52 29.43
CA VAL A 224 13.46 25.51 29.40
C VAL A 224 12.92 26.91 29.04
N LEU A 225 12.10 27.03 27.98
CA LEU A 225 11.53 28.32 27.57
C LEU A 225 10.65 28.92 28.67
N MET A 226 9.84 28.10 29.35
CA MET A 226 9.01 28.57 30.47
C MET A 226 9.88 29.04 31.65
N SER A 227 10.97 28.35 31.95
CA SER A 227 11.89 28.76 33.05
C SER A 227 12.58 30.09 32.77
N MET A 228 12.81 30.39 31.48
CA MET A 228 13.37 31.68 31.03
C MET A 228 12.33 32.79 30.89
N GLY A 229 11.03 32.53 31.21
CA GLY A 229 9.94 33.52 31.10
C GLY A 229 9.48 33.77 29.68
N MET A 230 9.90 32.99 28.68
CA MET A 230 9.59 33.15 27.25
C MET A 230 8.23 32.51 26.89
N MET A 231 7.12 32.97 27.52
CA MET A 231 5.80 32.34 27.33
C MET A 231 5.20 32.58 25.94
N MET A 232 5.64 33.59 25.19
CA MET A 232 5.11 33.88 23.84
C MET A 232 5.80 33.14 22.71
N VAL A 233 6.90 32.44 22.96
CA VAL A 233 7.64 31.69 21.93
C VAL A 233 7.04 30.29 21.83
N SER A 234 6.69 29.87 20.60
CA SER A 234 6.19 28.52 20.36
C SER A 234 7.29 27.47 20.59
N PRO A 235 7.16 26.56 21.57
CA PRO A 235 8.15 25.53 21.84
C PRO A 235 8.42 24.62 20.62
N SER A 236 7.40 24.36 19.81
CA SER A 236 7.51 23.50 18.61
C SER A 236 8.45 24.09 17.55
N THR A 237 8.50 25.42 17.41
CA THR A 237 9.41 26.09 16.46
C THR A 237 10.86 25.98 16.90
N VAL A 238 11.10 26.09 18.22
CA VAL A 238 12.46 26.00 18.80
C VAL A 238 12.94 24.54 18.84
N SER A 239 12.04 23.57 19.04
CA SER A 239 12.39 22.14 19.11
C SER A 239 12.69 21.53 17.75
N LEU A 240 12.16 22.08 16.65
CA LEU A 240 12.25 21.55 15.30
C LEU A 240 13.71 21.24 14.86
N PRO A 241 14.69 22.16 14.99
CA PRO A 241 16.08 21.86 14.62
C PRO A 241 16.68 20.71 15.43
N PHE A 242 16.36 20.58 16.71
CA PHE A 242 16.83 19.48 17.56
C PHE A 242 16.23 18.12 17.13
N LYS A 243 14.95 18.10 16.76
CA LYS A 243 14.28 16.91 16.23
C LYS A 243 14.90 16.45 14.92
N LEU A 244 15.15 17.38 13.99
CA LEU A 244 15.77 17.07 12.71
C LEU A 244 17.20 16.57 12.91
N MET A 245 17.99 17.23 13.79
CA MET A 245 19.35 16.80 14.10
C MET A 245 19.35 15.38 14.67
N LEU A 246 18.50 15.09 15.67
CA LEU A 246 18.40 13.74 16.24
C LEU A 246 18.08 12.72 15.16
N PHE A 247 17.07 13.00 14.32
CA PHE A 247 16.61 12.08 13.28
C PHE A 247 17.72 11.76 12.26
N VAL A 248 18.54 12.77 11.90
CA VAL A 248 19.66 12.58 10.97
C VAL A 248 20.81 11.81 11.63
N VAL A 249 21.15 12.13 12.88
CA VAL A 249 22.28 11.49 13.60
C VAL A 249 22.03 10.00 13.81
N VAL A 250 20.78 9.58 14.03
CA VAL A 250 20.43 8.15 14.24
C VAL A 250 20.13 7.41 12.94
N ASP A 251 20.36 8.00 11.76
CA ASP A 251 19.94 7.42 10.47
C ASP A 251 18.45 7.03 10.46
N GLY A 252 17.59 7.96 10.93
CA GLY A 252 16.17 7.71 11.17
C GLY A 252 15.40 7.15 9.97
N TRP A 253 15.76 7.53 8.74
CA TRP A 253 15.15 6.95 7.54
C TRP A 253 15.48 5.47 7.39
N GLN A 254 16.73 5.07 7.56
CA GLN A 254 17.15 3.67 7.42
C GLN A 254 16.50 2.80 8.50
N LEU A 255 16.50 3.25 9.76
CA LEU A 255 15.88 2.55 10.87
C LEU A 255 14.37 2.39 10.67
N LEU A 256 13.69 3.46 10.26
CA LEU A 256 12.25 3.44 10.03
C LEU A 256 11.85 2.50 8.90
N LEU A 257 12.46 2.68 7.72
CA LEU A 257 12.12 1.89 6.54
C LEU A 257 12.47 0.41 6.75
N GLY A 258 13.59 0.13 7.40
CA GLY A 258 14.00 -1.23 7.76
C GLY A 258 13.04 -1.90 8.73
N SER A 259 12.64 -1.20 9.82
CA SER A 259 11.70 -1.74 10.80
C SER A 259 10.29 -1.91 10.22
N LEU A 260 9.85 -0.98 9.36
CA LEU A 260 8.57 -1.12 8.65
C LEU A 260 8.56 -2.35 7.74
N ALA A 261 9.61 -2.55 6.94
CA ALA A 261 9.69 -3.72 6.07
C ALA A 261 9.69 -5.03 6.87
N GLN A 262 10.44 -5.07 7.98
CA GLN A 262 10.49 -6.24 8.88
C GLN A 262 9.18 -6.49 9.63
N SER A 263 8.33 -5.48 9.82
CA SER A 263 7.05 -5.64 10.52
C SER A 263 6.02 -6.48 9.78
N PHE A 264 6.30 -6.88 8.54
CA PHE A 264 5.44 -7.72 7.70
C PHE A 264 5.99 -9.15 7.50
N THR A 265 7.18 -9.43 7.99
CA THR A 265 7.82 -10.78 7.98
C THR A 265 7.57 -11.56 9.30
#